data_2237bb3b5a7a1978b701377b11bbb71a
#
_entry.id   2237bb3b5a7a1978b701377b11bbb71a
#
_cell.length_a   1.000
_cell.length_b   1.000
_cell.length_c   1.000
_cell.angle_alpha   90.00
_cell.angle_beta   90.00
_cell.angle_gamma   90.00
#
_symmetry.space_group_name_H-M   'P 1'
#
loop_
_entity.id
_entity.type
_entity.pdbx_description
1 polymer ?
#
loop_
_entity_poly.entity_id
_entity_poly.type
_entity_poly.pdbx_seq_one_letter_code
_entity_poly.pdbx_strand_id
1 'polypeptide(L)' 'MEPARTVIKRLGGEAKVAEVTDTAYTAPYRWQHPKDKGGTGGLIPQKYHRALLAYALVNNIPLSAEDFLPAVPASDAA' A
#
# COMPACT_ATOMS: atom_id res chain seq x y z
N MET A 1 4.94 -5.43 -6.31
CA MET A 1 5.52 -4.16 -6.73
C MET A 1 5.47 -3.17 -5.58
N GLU A 2 6.45 -2.33 -5.50
CA GLU A 2 6.52 -1.33 -4.47
C GLU A 2 5.81 -0.04 -4.88
N PRO A 3 5.28 0.74 -3.93
CA PRO A 3 5.42 0.55 -2.48
C PRO A 3 4.38 -0.38 -1.85
N ALA A 4 3.37 -0.82 -2.59
CA ALA A 4 2.28 -1.59 -2.00
C ALA A 4 2.77 -2.83 -1.26
N ARG A 5 3.71 -3.55 -1.86
CA ARG A 5 4.21 -4.79 -1.27
C ARG A 5 4.78 -4.58 0.14
N THR A 6 5.63 -3.57 0.30
CA THR A 6 6.26 -3.29 1.60
C THR A 6 5.23 -2.81 2.61
N VAL A 7 4.33 -1.92 2.20
CA VAL A 7 3.29 -1.40 3.09
C VAL A 7 2.38 -2.53 3.58
N ILE A 8 1.91 -3.37 2.66
CA ILE A 8 1.04 -4.49 3.00
C ILE A 8 1.73 -5.43 3.97
N LYS A 9 3.00 -5.72 3.73
CA LYS A 9 3.76 -6.61 4.60
C LYS A 9 3.90 -6.04 6.00
N ARG A 10 4.16 -4.74 6.13
CA ARG A 10 4.25 -4.07 7.43
C ARG A 10 2.94 -4.13 8.20
N LEU A 11 1.83 -4.05 7.50
CA LEU A 11 0.51 -4.02 8.11
C LEU A 11 -0.03 -5.41 8.48
N GLY A 12 0.69 -6.47 8.15
CA GLY A 12 0.31 -7.80 8.54
C GLY A 12 -0.17 -8.70 7.41
N GLY A 13 0.01 -8.27 6.17
CA GLY A 13 -0.32 -9.07 5.01
C GLY A 13 -1.60 -8.66 4.31
N GLU A 14 -1.87 -9.29 3.18
CA GLU A 14 -2.99 -8.91 2.32
C GLU A 14 -4.35 -9.06 3.00
N ALA A 15 -4.55 -10.13 3.74
CA ALA A 15 -5.83 -10.36 4.41
C ALA A 15 -6.14 -9.26 5.43
N LYS A 16 -5.13 -8.83 6.18
CA LYS A 16 -5.29 -7.77 7.16
C LYS A 16 -5.59 -6.43 6.48
N VAL A 17 -4.89 -6.12 5.41
CA VAL A 17 -5.11 -4.89 4.67
C VAL A 17 -6.52 -4.87 4.07
N ALA A 18 -6.99 -5.99 3.52
CA ALA A 18 -8.35 -6.07 2.98
C ALA A 18 -9.39 -5.82 4.08
N GLU A 19 -9.15 -6.36 5.28
CA GLU A 19 -10.04 -6.13 6.40
C GLU A 19 -10.09 -4.66 6.81
N VAL A 20 -8.92 -4.02 6.92
CA VAL A 20 -8.82 -2.61 7.31
C VAL A 20 -9.47 -1.69 6.29
N THR A 21 -9.32 -1.99 5.01
CA THR A 21 -9.85 -1.16 3.92
C THR A 21 -11.27 -1.53 3.51
N ASP A 22 -11.83 -2.58 4.11
CA ASP A 22 -13.16 -3.09 3.79
C ASP A 22 -13.28 -3.41 2.29
N THR A 23 -12.29 -4.12 1.77
CA THR A 23 -12.25 -4.54 0.38
C THR A 23 -12.24 -6.05 0.28
N ALA A 24 -12.46 -6.58 -0.94
CA ALA A 24 -12.25 -7.99 -1.19
C ALA A 24 -10.78 -8.32 -0.92
N TYR A 25 -10.52 -9.54 -0.45
CA TYR A 25 -9.15 -9.90 -0.10
C TYR A 25 -8.21 -9.92 -1.31
N THR A 26 -8.77 -9.97 -2.52
CA THR A 26 -7.97 -9.90 -3.76
C THR A 26 -7.46 -8.49 -4.07
N ALA A 27 -8.07 -7.46 -3.49
CA ALA A 27 -7.67 -6.07 -3.77
C ALA A 27 -6.19 -5.80 -3.43
N PRO A 28 -5.69 -6.17 -2.23
CA PRO A 28 -4.28 -5.93 -1.93
C PRO A 28 -3.33 -6.66 -2.88
N TYR A 29 -3.72 -7.80 -3.40
CA TYR A 29 -2.90 -8.51 -4.39
C TYR A 29 -2.85 -7.73 -5.70
N ARG A 30 -3.98 -7.16 -6.15
CA ARG A 30 -4.04 -6.36 -7.36
C ARG A 30 -3.16 -5.13 -7.28
N TRP A 31 -3.06 -4.53 -6.11
CA TRP A 31 -2.22 -3.35 -5.94
C TRP A 31 -0.74 -3.64 -6.16
N GLN A 32 -0.36 -4.90 -6.09
CA GLN A 32 1.01 -5.35 -6.29
C GLN A 32 1.29 -5.81 -7.72
N HIS A 33 0.28 -5.80 -8.58
CA HIS A 33 0.43 -6.26 -9.95
C HIS A 33 0.65 -5.10 -10.92
N PRO A 34 1.35 -5.34 -12.04
CA PRO A 34 1.49 -4.32 -13.10
C PRO A 34 0.14 -3.91 -13.66
N LYS A 35 0.07 -2.68 -14.17
CA LYS A 35 -1.17 -2.15 -14.74
C LYS A 35 -1.67 -2.97 -15.92
N ASP A 36 -0.76 -3.51 -16.73
CA ASP A 36 -1.13 -4.33 -17.89
C ASP A 36 -1.70 -5.69 -17.48
N LYS A 37 -1.60 -6.05 -16.22
CA LYS A 37 -2.18 -7.29 -15.68
C LYS A 37 -3.35 -7.01 -14.73
N GLY A 38 -3.97 -5.84 -14.89
CA GLY A 38 -5.12 -5.48 -14.10
C GLY A 38 -4.82 -4.92 -12.72
N GLY A 39 -3.57 -4.64 -12.43
CA GLY A 39 -3.16 -4.08 -11.15
C GLY A 39 -3.02 -2.57 -11.18
N THR A 40 -2.50 -2.02 -10.07
CA THR A 40 -2.28 -0.59 -9.93
C THR A 40 -0.82 -0.20 -10.11
N GLY A 41 0.03 -1.14 -10.48
CA GLY A 41 1.46 -0.87 -10.65
C GLY A 41 2.21 -0.67 -9.33
N GLY A 42 1.70 -1.25 -8.25
CA GLY A 42 2.33 -1.15 -6.94
C GLY A 42 1.82 0.02 -6.11
N LEU A 43 0.76 0.69 -6.54
CA LEU A 43 0.20 1.83 -5.82
C LEU A 43 -1.07 1.42 -5.06
N ILE A 44 -1.14 1.80 -3.80
CA ILE A 44 -2.36 1.63 -3.02
C ILE A 44 -3.25 2.84 -3.32
N PRO A 45 -4.53 2.64 -3.70
CA PRO A 45 -5.40 3.76 -4.00
C PRO A 45 -5.47 4.76 -2.84
N GLN A 46 -5.39 6.05 -3.17
CA GLN A 46 -5.33 7.11 -2.18
C GLN A 46 -6.48 7.08 -1.17
N LYS A 47 -7.65 6.66 -1.61
CA LYS A 47 -8.82 6.63 -0.72
C LYS A 47 -8.65 5.70 0.48
N TYR A 48 -7.68 4.79 0.44
CA TYR A 48 -7.42 3.87 1.56
C TYR A 48 -6.27 4.32 2.45
N HIS A 49 -5.50 5.34 2.05
CA HIS A 49 -4.32 5.76 2.79
C HIS A 49 -4.65 6.16 4.23
N ARG A 50 -5.72 6.92 4.42
CA ARG A 50 -6.11 7.38 5.74
C ARG A 50 -6.44 6.22 6.68
N ALA A 51 -7.21 5.26 6.21
CA ALA A 51 -7.58 4.11 7.02
C ALA A 51 -6.36 3.28 7.41
N LEU A 52 -5.44 3.08 6.49
CA LEU A 52 -4.24 2.31 6.74
C LEU A 52 -3.29 3.05 7.69
N LEU A 53 -3.17 4.37 7.56
CA LEU A 53 -2.36 5.16 8.48
C LEU A 53 -2.95 5.15 9.88
N ALA A 54 -4.26 5.24 10.00
CA ALA A 54 -4.94 5.18 11.30
C ALA A 54 -4.72 3.81 11.96
N TYR A 55 -4.85 2.75 11.19
CA TYR A 55 -4.60 1.40 11.69
C TYR A 55 -3.15 1.25 12.17
N ALA A 56 -2.21 1.75 11.40
CA ALA A 56 -0.80 1.68 11.77
C ALA A 56 -0.52 2.45 13.06
N LEU A 57 -1.12 3.62 13.21
CA LEU A 57 -0.94 4.43 14.41
C LEU A 57 -1.47 3.71 15.65
N VAL A 58 -2.67 3.12 15.56
CA VAL A 58 -3.28 2.41 16.68
C VAL A 58 -2.45 1.20 17.08
N ASN A 59 -1.80 0.55 16.11
CA ASN A 59 -1.05 -0.68 16.36
C ASN A 59 0.45 -0.47 16.47
N ASN A 60 0.90 0.79 16.56
CA ASN A 60 2.32 1.14 16.68
C ASN A 60 3.18 0.61 15.53
N ILE A 61 2.60 0.58 14.33
CA ILE A 61 3.33 0.15 13.13
C ILE A 61 3.96 1.39 12.50
N PRO A 62 5.27 1.38 12.22
CA PRO A 62 5.92 2.54 11.60
C PRO A 62 5.49 2.67 10.14
N LEU A 63 4.60 3.63 9.89
CA LEU A 63 4.06 3.91 8.56
C LEU A 63 3.77 5.40 8.46
N SER A 64 4.18 6.01 7.35
CA SER A 64 3.92 7.41 7.08
C SER A 64 3.27 7.56 5.71
N ALA A 65 2.73 8.76 5.43
CA ALA A 65 2.14 9.03 4.12
C ALA A 65 3.15 8.84 2.99
N GLU A 66 4.42 9.11 3.24
CA GLU A 66 5.46 8.94 2.24
C GLU A 66 5.65 7.49 1.82
N ASP A 67 5.35 6.55 2.69
CA ASP A 67 5.50 5.13 2.38
C ASP A 67 4.56 4.66 1.28
N PHE A 68 3.51 5.43 1.00
CA PHE A 68 2.59 5.12 -0.09
C PHE A 68 3.05 5.66 -1.44
N LEU A 69 4.07 6.52 -1.46
CA LEU A 69 4.54 7.13 -2.70
C LEU A 69 5.48 6.17 -3.44
N PRO A 70 5.44 6.19 -4.78
CA PRO A 70 6.37 5.37 -5.54
C PRO A 70 7.81 5.81 -5.29
N ALA A 71 8.74 4.86 -5.40
CA ALA A 71 10.16 5.15 -5.26
C ALA A 71 10.57 6.15 -6.34
N VAL A 72 11.27 7.21 -5.94
CA VAL A 72 11.75 8.23 -6.87
C VAL A 72 13.24 8.04 -7.07
N PRO A 73 13.70 7.82 -8.31
CA PRO A 73 15.14 7.72 -8.56
C PRO A 73 15.85 9.00 -8.15
N ALA A 74 17.08 8.86 -7.68
CA ALA A 74 17.84 10.01 -7.19
C ALA A 74 17.98 11.10 -8.26
N SER A 75 18.03 10.70 -9.52
CA SER A 75 18.12 11.66 -10.64
C SER A 75 16.90 12.56 -10.77
N ASP A 76 15.76 12.13 -10.28
CA ASP A 76 14.53 12.91 -10.36
C ASP A 76 14.46 13.97 -9.27
N ALA A 77 15.32 13.88 -8.28
CA ALA A 77 15.37 14.83 -7.19
C ALA A 77 16.16 16.10 -7.56
N ALA A 78 16.82 16.05 -8.68
CA ALA A 78 17.68 17.15 -9.11
C ALA A 78 16.88 18.31 -9.71
#